data_6b9d75a1b04659122cb9dcdd1cded224
#
_entry.id   6b9d75a1b04659122cb9dcdd1cded224
#
_cell.length_a   1.000
_cell.length_b   1.000
_cell.length_c   1.000
_cell.angle_alpha   90.00
_cell.angle_beta   90.00
_cell.angle_gamma   90.00
#
_symmetry.space_group_name_H-M   'P 1'
#
loop_
_entity.id
_entity.type
_entity.pdbx_description
1 polymer ?
#
loop_
_entity_poly.entity_id
_entity_poly.type
_entity_poly.pdbx_seq_one_letter_code
_entity_poly.pdbx_strand_id
1 'polypeptide(L)'
;MSKHKKIKGVKTPSRRKFFKAAAATGAAAAATVAMPNIAFGAPMTLKMQAAWPSGANIFFENAKDYADMVGAMSGGELKIDLQPVGAIVKTGEIGQAVSSGVLDMGHWVTAYWYGKNTAASLF
;
A
#
# COMPACT_ATOMS: atom_id res chain seq x y z
N MET A 1 -28.93 -28.13 -68.21
CA MET A 1 -28.25 -26.82 -68.41
C MET A 1 -27.91 -26.25 -67.04
N SER A 2 -26.66 -26.41 -66.59
CA SER A 2 -26.20 -25.96 -65.26
C SER A 2 -25.49 -24.61 -65.46
N LYS A 3 -26.01 -23.55 -64.79
CA LYS A 3 -25.41 -22.21 -64.79
C LYS A 3 -24.35 -22.09 -63.70
N HIS A 4 -23.07 -22.13 -64.06
CA HIS A 4 -22.00 -21.83 -63.17
C HIS A 4 -22.00 -20.32 -62.76
N LYS A 5 -22.25 -20.04 -61.46
CA LYS A 5 -22.18 -18.74 -60.86
C LYS A 5 -20.70 -18.38 -60.59
N LYS A 6 -20.17 -17.45 -61.35
CA LYS A 6 -18.79 -16.94 -61.23
C LYS A 6 -18.63 -16.21 -59.90
N ILE A 7 -17.81 -16.75 -58.99
CA ILE A 7 -17.46 -16.10 -57.70
C ILE A 7 -16.49 -14.96 -58.02
N LYS A 8 -16.91 -13.71 -57.69
CA LYS A 8 -16.05 -12.55 -57.80
C LYS A 8 -14.91 -12.64 -56.78
N GLY A 9 -13.67 -12.66 -57.24
CA GLY A 9 -12.47 -12.70 -56.39
C GLY A 9 -12.41 -11.53 -55.42
N VAL A 10 -12.23 -11.85 -54.14
CA VAL A 10 -11.97 -10.89 -53.08
C VAL A 10 -10.62 -10.23 -53.34
N LYS A 11 -10.62 -8.92 -53.63
CA LYS A 11 -9.37 -8.13 -53.81
C LYS A 11 -8.73 -7.95 -52.45
N THR A 12 -7.68 -8.72 -52.14
CA THR A 12 -6.82 -8.47 -50.98
C THR A 12 -6.13 -7.11 -51.06
N PRO A 13 -6.25 -6.24 -50.06
CA PRO A 13 -5.58 -4.95 -50.08
C PRO A 13 -4.06 -5.14 -50.05
N SER A 14 -3.38 -4.45 -50.99
CA SER A 14 -1.91 -4.50 -51.07
C SER A 14 -1.28 -3.99 -49.75
N ARG A 15 -0.23 -4.68 -49.29
CA ARG A 15 0.54 -4.32 -48.08
C ARG A 15 0.95 -2.86 -48.06
N ARG A 16 1.29 -2.28 -49.20
CA ARG A 16 1.63 -0.85 -49.34
C ARG A 16 0.45 0.10 -49.05
N LYS A 17 -0.79 -0.28 -49.34
CA LYS A 17 -1.98 0.51 -48.99
C LYS A 17 -2.26 0.46 -47.49
N PHE A 18 -1.99 -0.66 -46.86
CA PHE A 18 -2.12 -0.81 -45.42
C PHE A 18 -1.14 0.09 -44.66
N PHE A 19 0.14 0.12 -45.04
CA PHE A 19 1.13 0.99 -44.42
C PHE A 19 0.87 2.49 -44.66
N LYS A 20 0.35 2.89 -45.84
CA LYS A 20 -0.05 4.28 -46.08
C LYS A 20 -1.27 4.69 -45.26
N ALA A 21 -2.21 3.81 -45.02
CA ALA A 21 -3.35 4.09 -44.15
C ALA A 21 -2.93 4.18 -42.68
N ALA A 22 -2.01 3.30 -42.22
CA ALA A 22 -1.45 3.35 -40.87
C ALA A 22 -0.64 4.62 -40.59
N ALA A 23 0.09 5.17 -41.59
CA ALA A 23 0.85 6.39 -41.44
C ALA A 23 -0.04 7.66 -41.41
N ALA A 24 -1.21 7.62 -42.03
CA ALA A 24 -2.15 8.76 -42.04
C ALA A 24 -2.98 8.83 -40.74
N THR A 25 -3.17 7.70 -40.04
CA THR A 25 -3.84 7.65 -38.76
C THR A 25 -2.88 7.79 -37.56
N GLY A 26 -1.57 7.68 -37.81
CA GLY A 26 -0.55 7.77 -36.73
C GLY A 26 -0.33 9.18 -36.20
N ALA A 27 -0.82 10.24 -36.85
CA ALA A 27 -0.63 11.60 -36.36
C ALA A 27 -1.74 12.10 -35.42
N ALA A 28 -2.82 11.35 -35.26
CA ALA A 28 -3.90 11.70 -34.33
C ALA A 28 -3.99 10.77 -33.10
N ALA A 29 -3.16 9.75 -33.04
CA ALA A 29 -3.03 8.85 -31.89
C ALA A 29 -1.70 9.07 -31.17
N ALA A 30 -1.37 10.32 -30.84
CA ALA A 30 -0.82 10.62 -29.54
C ALA A 30 -1.95 10.37 -28.51
N ALA A 31 -2.63 9.21 -28.64
CA ALA A 31 -3.41 8.65 -27.56
C ALA A 31 -2.45 8.63 -26.38
N THR A 32 -2.68 9.53 -25.45
CA THR A 32 -2.26 9.37 -24.07
C THR A 32 -2.26 7.88 -23.80
N VAL A 33 -1.07 7.28 -23.74
CA VAL A 33 -0.88 6.02 -23.06
C VAL A 33 -1.35 6.39 -21.66
N ALA A 34 -2.61 6.15 -21.37
CA ALA A 34 -3.11 6.20 -20.02
C ALA A 34 -2.23 5.18 -19.31
N MET A 35 -1.17 5.69 -18.65
CA MET A 35 -0.43 4.89 -17.70
C MET A 35 -1.53 4.29 -16.83
N PRO A 36 -1.58 2.95 -16.67
CA PRO A 36 -2.52 2.39 -15.73
C PRO A 36 -2.28 3.17 -14.45
N ASN A 37 -3.26 3.98 -14.04
CA ASN A 37 -3.29 4.50 -12.70
C ASN A 37 -3.28 3.24 -11.85
N ILE A 38 -2.12 2.91 -11.32
CA ILE A 38 -2.04 1.96 -10.25
C ILE A 38 -2.90 2.62 -9.20
N ALA A 39 -4.13 2.14 -9.06
CA ALA A 39 -5.00 2.56 -7.99
C ALA A 39 -4.29 2.13 -6.72
N PHE A 40 -3.49 3.03 -6.15
CA PHE A 40 -2.99 2.87 -4.80
C PHE A 40 -4.25 2.72 -3.96
N GLY A 41 -4.39 1.59 -3.30
CA GLY A 41 -5.48 1.35 -2.37
C GLY A 41 -5.54 2.50 -1.35
N ALA A 42 -6.68 2.70 -0.70
CA ALA A 42 -6.76 3.69 0.37
C ALA A 42 -5.62 3.45 1.38
N PRO A 43 -4.96 4.51 1.87
CA PRO A 43 -3.85 4.36 2.81
C PRO A 43 -4.26 3.47 3.99
N MET A 44 -3.46 2.45 4.27
CA MET A 44 -3.67 1.58 5.43
C MET A 44 -3.21 2.33 6.68
N THR A 45 -4.10 2.48 7.66
CA THR A 45 -3.76 3.10 8.94
C THR A 45 -3.63 2.03 10.01
N LEU A 46 -2.45 1.92 10.63
CA LEU A 46 -2.14 1.01 11.72
C LEU A 46 -2.21 1.77 13.05
N LYS A 47 -2.96 1.24 14.01
CA LYS A 47 -3.07 1.81 15.36
C LYS A 47 -1.92 1.33 16.22
N MET A 48 -1.07 2.25 16.67
CA MET A 48 0.03 1.98 17.59
C MET A 48 -0.16 2.74 18.89
N GLN A 49 0.01 2.06 20.03
CA GLN A 49 0.07 2.74 21.33
C GLN A 49 1.46 2.62 21.93
N ALA A 50 2.00 3.76 22.39
CA ALA A 50 3.23 3.81 23.16
C ALA A 50 2.96 3.67 24.66
N ALA A 51 3.93 3.14 25.39
CA ALA A 51 3.91 3.06 26.85
C ALA A 51 4.34 4.39 27.53
N TRP A 52 4.58 5.42 26.74
CA TRP A 52 5.15 6.69 27.18
C TRP A 52 4.16 7.83 26.93
N PRO A 53 4.23 8.90 27.74
CA PRO A 53 3.44 10.11 27.51
C PRO A 53 3.90 10.83 26.25
N SER A 54 2.98 11.52 25.58
CA SER A 54 3.31 12.50 24.54
C SER A 54 4.02 13.71 25.15
N GLY A 55 4.89 14.33 24.38
CA GLY A 55 5.69 15.48 24.81
C GLY A 55 7.18 15.14 24.87
N ALA A 56 7.97 15.85 25.63
CA ALA A 56 9.44 15.74 25.66
C ALA A 56 9.96 14.41 26.27
N ASN A 57 9.48 13.29 25.74
CA ASN A 57 9.89 11.95 26.12
C ASN A 57 10.58 11.27 24.94
N ILE A 58 11.87 10.96 25.10
CA ILE A 58 12.71 10.41 24.03
C ILE A 58 12.15 9.10 23.44
N PHE A 59 11.49 8.28 24.22
CA PHE A 59 10.92 7.01 23.71
C PHE A 59 9.66 7.27 22.87
N PHE A 60 8.86 8.29 23.24
CA PHE A 60 7.71 8.67 22.44
C PHE A 60 8.15 9.33 21.13
N GLU A 61 9.18 10.19 21.18
CA GLU A 61 9.76 10.82 19.98
C GLU A 61 10.35 9.74 19.03
N ASN A 62 11.06 8.74 19.55
CA ASN A 62 11.55 7.63 18.73
C ASN A 62 10.40 6.85 18.06
N ALA A 63 9.29 6.64 18.77
CA ALA A 63 8.12 5.99 18.18
C ALA A 63 7.49 6.85 17.08
N LYS A 64 7.49 8.17 17.28
CA LYS A 64 6.99 9.14 16.30
C LYS A 64 7.89 9.17 15.05
N ASP A 65 9.20 9.25 15.23
CA ASP A 65 10.16 9.22 14.13
C ASP A 65 10.03 7.92 13.30
N TYR A 66 9.83 6.80 13.99
CA TYR A 66 9.53 5.54 13.32
C TYR A 66 8.25 5.60 12.49
N ALA A 67 7.17 6.15 13.05
CA ALA A 67 5.89 6.28 12.34
C ALA A 67 6.02 7.19 11.10
N ASP A 68 6.72 8.32 11.24
CA ASP A 68 6.98 9.27 10.16
C ASP A 68 7.85 8.63 9.06
N MET A 69 8.88 7.87 9.44
CA MET A 69 9.77 7.16 8.52
C MET A 69 9.00 6.10 7.71
N VAL A 70 8.16 5.29 8.35
CA VAL A 70 7.31 4.29 7.67
C VAL A 70 6.38 4.97 6.66
N GLY A 71 5.76 6.08 7.05
CA GLY A 71 4.92 6.89 6.16
C GLY A 71 5.68 7.40 4.93
N ALA A 72 6.89 7.93 5.15
CA ALA A 72 7.75 8.41 4.07
C ALA A 72 8.23 7.29 3.14
N MET A 73 8.69 6.16 3.70
CA MET A 73 9.20 5.02 2.95
C MET A 73 8.11 4.32 2.13
N SER A 74 6.87 4.30 2.62
CA SER A 74 5.73 3.72 1.92
C SER A 74 5.09 4.66 0.89
N GLY A 75 5.63 5.88 0.72
CA GLY A 75 5.00 6.89 -0.14
C GLY A 75 3.63 7.34 0.36
N GLY A 76 3.33 7.15 1.65
CA GLY A 76 2.07 7.49 2.30
C GLY A 76 1.00 6.39 2.25
N GLU A 77 1.34 5.22 1.71
CA GLU A 77 0.42 4.06 1.69
C GLU A 77 0.20 3.45 3.08
N LEU A 78 1.22 3.52 3.95
CA LEU A 78 1.13 3.12 5.35
C LEU A 78 1.16 4.37 6.24
N LYS A 79 0.22 4.45 7.16
CA LYS A 79 0.17 5.47 8.21
C LYS A 79 0.12 4.79 9.56
N ILE A 80 0.89 5.26 10.51
CA ILE A 80 0.83 4.79 11.89
C ILE A 80 0.15 5.88 12.72
N ASP A 81 -1.02 5.54 13.27
CA ASP A 81 -1.74 6.37 14.23
C ASP A 81 -1.16 6.09 15.63
N LEU A 82 -0.18 6.91 16.02
CA LEU A 82 0.54 6.78 17.29
C LEU A 82 -0.24 7.42 18.42
N GLN A 83 -0.60 6.60 19.40
CA GLN A 83 -1.31 7.00 20.60
C GLN A 83 -0.38 7.00 21.83
N PRO A 84 -0.51 7.98 22.74
CA PRO A 84 0.27 8.01 23.97
C PRO A 84 -0.21 6.96 24.98
N VAL A 85 0.53 6.84 26.07
CA VAL A 85 0.21 5.96 27.19
C VAL A 85 -1.22 6.19 27.72
N GLY A 86 -1.95 5.09 27.89
CA GLY A 86 -3.30 5.13 28.48
C GLY A 86 -4.41 5.63 27.55
N ALA A 87 -4.10 5.93 26.29
CA ALA A 87 -5.11 6.42 25.33
C ALA A 87 -6.13 5.35 24.97
N ILE A 88 -5.72 4.10 24.83
CA ILE A 88 -6.57 2.98 24.44
C ILE A 88 -6.60 1.93 25.56
N VAL A 89 -5.43 1.46 25.99
CA VAL A 89 -5.28 0.47 27.07
C VAL A 89 -4.18 0.88 28.06
N LYS A 90 -4.16 0.26 29.23
CA LYS A 90 -3.09 0.46 30.22
C LYS A 90 -1.78 -0.14 29.71
N THR A 91 -0.64 0.39 30.17
CA THR A 91 0.71 -0.04 29.73
C THR A 91 0.93 -1.55 29.80
N GLY A 92 0.53 -2.20 30.88
CA GLY A 92 0.69 -3.65 31.03
C GLY A 92 -0.22 -4.50 30.14
N GLU A 93 -1.20 -3.89 29.48
CA GLU A 93 -2.19 -4.54 28.63
C GLU A 93 -1.88 -4.37 27.13
N ILE A 94 -0.90 -3.53 26.76
CA ILE A 94 -0.56 -3.24 25.36
C ILE A 94 -0.31 -4.52 24.56
N GLY A 95 0.53 -5.41 25.08
CA GLY A 95 0.83 -6.66 24.38
C GLY A 95 -0.39 -7.58 24.22
N GLN A 96 -1.31 -7.60 25.20
CA GLN A 96 -2.55 -8.34 25.10
C GLN A 96 -3.49 -7.70 24.05
N ALA A 97 -3.54 -6.37 24.00
CA ALA A 97 -4.33 -5.62 23.03
C ALA A 97 -3.85 -5.86 21.59
N VAL A 98 -2.53 -5.95 21.38
CA VAL A 98 -1.97 -6.34 20.07
C VAL A 98 -2.33 -7.78 19.72
N SER A 99 -2.18 -8.71 20.67
CA SER A 99 -2.53 -10.13 20.45
C SER A 99 -4.01 -10.36 20.15
N SER A 100 -4.89 -9.51 20.67
CA SER A 100 -6.34 -9.58 20.44
C SER A 100 -6.83 -8.76 19.24
N GLY A 101 -5.94 -8.00 18.57
CA GLY A 101 -6.28 -7.16 17.42
C GLY A 101 -6.97 -5.84 17.76
N VAL A 102 -6.98 -5.43 19.04
CA VAL A 102 -7.45 -4.10 19.47
C VAL A 102 -6.47 -3.00 19.00
N LEU A 103 -5.19 -3.32 19.05
CA LEU A 103 -4.09 -2.54 18.51
C LEU A 103 -3.40 -3.37 17.41
N ASP A 104 -2.92 -2.69 16.37
CA ASP A 104 -2.10 -3.32 15.35
C ASP A 104 -0.63 -3.40 15.79
N MET A 105 -0.19 -2.44 16.59
CA MET A 105 1.20 -2.31 17.05
C MET A 105 1.27 -1.75 18.47
N GLY A 106 2.38 -2.05 19.15
CA GLY A 106 2.69 -1.49 20.46
C GLY A 106 4.15 -1.11 20.58
N HIS A 107 4.45 0.01 21.21
CA HIS A 107 5.79 0.46 21.53
C HIS A 107 5.98 0.50 23.05
N TRP A 108 6.59 -0.56 23.61
CA TRP A 108 6.82 -0.72 25.04
C TRP A 108 8.08 -1.53 25.32
N VAL A 109 8.49 -1.58 26.60
CA VAL A 109 9.61 -2.43 27.04
C VAL A 109 9.10 -3.84 27.33
N THR A 110 9.76 -4.86 26.78
CA THR A 110 9.43 -6.27 27.00
C THR A 110 9.50 -6.68 28.48
N ALA A 111 10.29 -5.97 29.28
CA ALA A 111 10.37 -6.16 30.73
C ALA A 111 9.01 -6.06 31.46
N TYR A 112 8.04 -5.32 30.91
CA TYR A 112 6.67 -5.30 31.49
C TYR A 112 5.95 -6.66 31.41
N TRP A 113 6.46 -7.58 30.64
CA TRP A 113 5.95 -8.95 30.55
C TRP A 113 6.64 -9.94 31.49
N TYR A 114 7.59 -9.50 32.32
CA TYR A 114 8.33 -10.36 33.23
C TYR A 114 7.42 -11.28 34.09
N GLY A 115 6.30 -10.75 34.56
CA GLY A 115 5.34 -11.53 35.32
C GLY A 115 4.60 -12.61 34.52
N LYS A 116 4.61 -12.53 33.19
CA LYS A 116 4.00 -13.55 32.31
C LYS A 116 5.05 -14.46 31.70
N ASN A 117 6.23 -13.92 31.40
CA ASN A 117 7.35 -14.66 30.82
C ASN A 117 8.66 -14.05 31.32
N THR A 118 9.38 -14.78 32.17
CA THR A 118 10.64 -14.32 32.75
C THR A 118 11.72 -14.05 31.70
N ALA A 119 11.68 -14.75 30.54
CA ALA A 119 12.62 -14.50 29.45
C ALA A 119 12.42 -13.13 28.78
N ALA A 120 11.27 -12.48 28.95
CA ALA A 120 11.00 -11.17 28.38
C ALA A 120 11.87 -10.03 28.95
N SER A 121 12.53 -10.27 30.09
CA SER A 121 13.47 -9.32 30.68
C SER A 121 14.92 -9.45 30.18
N LEU A 122 15.18 -10.42 29.31
CA LEU A 122 16.53 -10.67 28.77
C LEU A 122 16.79 -9.91 27.46
N PHE A 123 15.78 -9.24 26.93
CA PHE A 123 15.83 -8.50 25.65
C PHE A 123 15.47 -7.04 25.84
#